data_516d97d20dea357c33289ba90563b968
#
_entry.id   516d97d20dea357c33289ba90563b968
#
_cell.length_a   1.000
_cell.length_b   1.000
_cell.length_c   1.000
_cell.angle_alpha   90.00
_cell.angle_beta   90.00
_cell.angle_gamma   90.00
#
_symmetry.space_group_name_H-M   'P 1'
#
loop_
_entity.id
_entity.type
_entity.pdbx_description
1 polymer ?
#
loop_
_entity_poly.entity_id
_entity_poly.type
_entity_poly.pdbx_seq_one_letter_code
_entity_poly.pdbx_strand_id
1 'polypeptide(L)'
;ALGEFAPKFAELNDDVLFGQVWSREDKLSLRDRSIVTVVALMAQGLTDSSFQYHLTTAKNNGVTKTEIAEILTHAAFYAGWPKAWAAFRMAKEVWAEDDAADAKAKHQNEMVFPIGTPNDDFVKYFIGQSYLAPLSTQQVGIYNVTFEPGCRNNWHIHHAKSGGGQILVCVAGRGYYQEWGKPAQELRSGDVVNIPVGVKHWHGAAPDSWFSHLAVEVPGDETSNEWLEAVDNTVYLKATGKEV
;
A
#
# COMPACT_ATOMS: atom_id res chain seq x y z
N ALA A 1 13.38 28.03 -13.92
CA ALA A 1 13.77 28.77 -12.70
C ALA A 1 15.13 29.43 -12.78
N LEU A 2 16.04 28.97 -13.67
CA LEU A 2 17.38 29.58 -13.86
C LEU A 2 17.45 30.60 -15.03
N GLY A 3 16.42 30.69 -15.86
CA GLY A 3 16.44 31.48 -17.10
C GLY A 3 16.74 32.98 -16.92
N GLU A 4 16.25 33.59 -15.85
CA GLU A 4 16.54 35.01 -15.56
C GLU A 4 17.96 35.21 -14.95
N PHE A 5 18.42 34.24 -14.16
CA PHE A 5 19.74 34.31 -13.49
C PHE A 5 20.88 33.88 -14.41
N ALA A 6 20.67 32.84 -15.22
CA ALA A 6 21.68 32.26 -16.10
C ALA A 6 21.08 31.91 -17.47
N PRO A 7 20.69 32.92 -18.29
CA PRO A 7 19.93 32.69 -19.52
C PRO A 7 20.66 31.80 -20.52
N LYS A 8 21.99 31.94 -20.67
CA LYS A 8 22.76 31.09 -21.58
C LYS A 8 22.85 29.65 -21.11
N PHE A 9 22.89 29.40 -19.81
CA PHE A 9 22.84 28.05 -19.26
C PHE A 9 21.47 27.39 -19.51
N ALA A 10 20.39 28.16 -19.29
CA ALA A 10 19.04 27.68 -19.56
C ALA A 10 18.85 27.34 -21.05
N GLU A 11 19.29 28.18 -21.96
CA GLU A 11 19.26 27.92 -23.41
C GLU A 11 20.01 26.63 -23.77
N LEU A 12 21.24 26.46 -23.24
CA LEU A 12 22.02 25.26 -23.52
C LEU A 12 21.38 23.98 -22.93
N ASN A 13 20.75 24.11 -21.78
CA ASN A 13 20.01 23.01 -21.17
C ASN A 13 18.76 22.64 -21.98
N ASP A 14 17.94 23.62 -22.34
CA ASP A 14 16.62 23.39 -22.94
C ASP A 14 16.76 23.09 -24.44
N ASP A 15 17.50 23.93 -25.18
CA ASP A 15 17.56 23.84 -26.65
C ASP A 15 18.62 22.83 -27.14
N VAL A 16 19.73 22.66 -26.40
CA VAL A 16 20.81 21.76 -26.84
C VAL A 16 20.69 20.41 -26.14
N LEU A 17 20.70 20.36 -24.81
CA LEU A 17 20.66 19.08 -24.11
C LEU A 17 19.34 18.35 -24.37
N PHE A 18 18.22 18.98 -24.07
CA PHE A 18 16.91 18.34 -24.26
C PHE A 18 16.44 18.43 -25.73
N GLY A 19 16.57 19.55 -26.38
CA GLY A 19 16.10 19.77 -27.74
C GLY A 19 16.90 19.05 -28.83
N GLN A 20 18.20 18.84 -28.66
CA GLN A 20 19.06 18.27 -29.70
C GLN A 20 19.73 16.94 -29.29
N VAL A 21 19.95 16.66 -28.00
CA VAL A 21 20.60 15.41 -27.58
C VAL A 21 19.56 14.41 -27.12
N TRP A 22 18.69 14.74 -26.20
CA TRP A 22 17.65 13.83 -25.70
C TRP A 22 16.60 13.49 -26.77
N SER A 23 16.32 14.39 -27.69
CA SER A 23 15.36 14.19 -28.79
C SER A 23 15.81 13.19 -29.87
N ARG A 24 17.05 12.68 -29.82
CA ARG A 24 17.58 11.72 -30.79
C ARG A 24 17.21 10.28 -30.40
N GLU A 25 15.91 10.01 -30.31
CA GLU A 25 15.39 8.72 -29.87
C GLU A 25 15.67 7.57 -30.86
N ASP A 26 15.84 7.92 -32.16
CA ASP A 26 16.23 6.99 -33.20
C ASP A 26 17.68 6.46 -33.07
N LYS A 27 18.52 7.11 -32.27
CA LYS A 27 19.90 6.72 -31.99
C LYS A 27 20.09 6.04 -30.65
N LEU A 28 19.39 6.54 -29.60
CA LEU A 28 19.41 5.98 -28.26
C LEU A 28 18.08 6.33 -27.61
N SER A 29 17.37 5.32 -27.09
CA SER A 29 16.05 5.50 -26.49
C SER A 29 16.10 6.42 -25.27
N LEU A 30 14.98 7.09 -24.94
CA LEU A 30 14.83 7.88 -23.69
C LEU A 30 15.10 7.02 -22.46
N ARG A 31 14.70 5.76 -22.50
CA ARG A 31 14.97 4.78 -21.46
C ARG A 31 16.47 4.57 -21.24
N ASP A 32 17.21 4.29 -22.28
CA ASP A 32 18.65 4.02 -22.17
C ASP A 32 19.42 5.29 -21.79
N ARG A 33 19.00 6.47 -22.29
CA ARG A 33 19.56 7.76 -21.85
C ARG A 33 19.36 7.98 -20.36
N SER A 34 18.19 7.64 -19.85
CA SER A 34 17.88 7.73 -18.41
C SER A 34 18.79 6.82 -17.59
N ILE A 35 19.01 5.57 -18.04
CA ILE A 35 19.94 4.62 -17.39
C ILE A 35 21.36 5.20 -17.35
N VAL A 36 21.86 5.67 -18.49
CA VAL A 36 23.20 6.28 -18.59
C VAL A 36 23.33 7.47 -17.64
N THR A 37 22.32 8.34 -17.59
CA THR A 37 22.32 9.53 -16.73
C THR A 37 22.32 9.15 -15.24
N VAL A 38 21.47 8.22 -14.82
CA VAL A 38 21.41 7.71 -13.44
C VAL A 38 22.74 7.11 -13.01
N VAL A 39 23.33 6.24 -13.86
CA VAL A 39 24.63 5.63 -13.55
C VAL A 39 25.76 6.67 -13.49
N ALA A 40 25.76 7.66 -14.40
CA ALA A 40 26.77 8.73 -14.42
C ALA A 40 26.69 9.60 -13.16
N LEU A 41 25.49 9.98 -12.71
CA LEU A 41 25.30 10.77 -11.49
C LEU A 41 25.68 9.98 -10.23
N MET A 42 25.25 8.72 -10.12
CA MET A 42 25.66 7.83 -9.04
C MET A 42 27.18 7.70 -8.96
N ALA A 43 27.84 7.48 -10.10
CA ALA A 43 29.30 7.32 -10.16
C ALA A 43 30.07 8.57 -9.70
N GLN A 44 29.48 9.73 -9.87
CA GLN A 44 30.03 11.00 -9.35
C GLN A 44 29.68 11.24 -7.87
N GLY A 45 28.78 10.48 -7.30
CA GLY A 45 28.27 10.67 -5.93
C GLY A 45 27.24 11.79 -5.82
N LEU A 46 26.62 12.19 -6.92
CA LEU A 46 25.55 13.18 -6.98
C LEU A 46 24.21 12.50 -6.70
N THR A 47 23.90 12.33 -5.41
CA THR A 47 22.70 11.67 -4.91
C THR A 47 21.84 12.64 -4.09
N ASP A 48 21.41 13.70 -4.74
CA ASP A 48 20.55 14.77 -4.23
C ASP A 48 19.18 14.79 -4.94
N SER A 49 18.45 15.88 -4.84
CA SER A 49 17.15 16.07 -5.50
C SER A 49 17.22 15.97 -7.05
N SER A 50 18.36 16.31 -7.64
CA SER A 50 18.58 16.14 -9.08
C SER A 50 18.64 14.65 -9.45
N PHE A 51 19.31 13.84 -8.63
CA PHE A 51 19.34 12.40 -8.82
C PHE A 51 17.95 11.77 -8.69
N GLN A 52 17.15 12.20 -7.71
CA GLN A 52 15.77 11.74 -7.55
C GLN A 52 14.91 12.08 -8.79
N TYR A 53 15.07 13.26 -9.34
CA TYR A 53 14.41 13.65 -10.60
C TYR A 53 14.77 12.68 -11.74
N HIS A 54 16.05 12.33 -11.90
CA HIS A 54 16.50 11.42 -12.94
C HIS A 54 16.07 9.96 -12.71
N LEU A 55 15.95 9.51 -11.46
CA LEU A 55 15.33 8.22 -11.13
C LEU A 55 13.84 8.20 -11.53
N THR A 56 13.10 9.27 -11.19
CA THR A 56 11.69 9.41 -11.60
C THR A 56 11.56 9.44 -13.13
N THR A 57 12.44 10.15 -13.81
CA THR A 57 12.47 10.19 -15.28
C THR A 57 12.77 8.79 -15.87
N ALA A 58 13.67 8.03 -15.25
CA ALA A 58 13.98 6.66 -15.68
C ALA A 58 12.74 5.75 -15.52
N LYS A 59 12.04 5.84 -14.41
CA LYS A 59 10.77 5.13 -14.18
C LYS A 59 9.73 5.49 -15.24
N ASN A 60 9.50 6.76 -15.50
CA ASN A 60 8.54 7.24 -16.49
C ASN A 60 8.91 6.81 -17.93
N ASN A 61 10.19 6.62 -18.20
CA ASN A 61 10.70 6.12 -19.48
C ASN A 61 10.76 4.58 -19.53
N GLY A 62 10.13 3.87 -18.58
CA GLY A 62 9.93 2.43 -18.62
C GLY A 62 11.04 1.58 -17.98
N VAL A 63 11.90 2.18 -17.15
CA VAL A 63 12.84 1.39 -16.32
C VAL A 63 12.07 0.81 -15.14
N THR A 64 12.01 -0.51 -15.07
CA THR A 64 11.29 -1.21 -14.00
C THR A 64 12.09 -1.23 -12.70
N LYS A 65 11.41 -1.54 -11.58
CA LYS A 65 12.03 -1.73 -10.27
C LYS A 65 13.14 -2.78 -10.28
N THR A 66 12.89 -3.92 -10.93
CA THR A 66 13.87 -4.99 -11.03
C THR A 66 15.10 -4.55 -11.81
N GLU A 67 14.89 -3.85 -12.93
CA GLU A 67 16.00 -3.36 -13.75
C GLU A 67 16.83 -2.31 -13.02
N ILE A 68 16.21 -1.32 -12.35
CA ILE A 68 16.99 -0.32 -11.62
C ILE A 68 17.80 -0.95 -10.49
N ALA A 69 17.25 -1.97 -9.81
CA ALA A 69 17.99 -2.71 -8.79
C ALA A 69 19.24 -3.40 -9.39
N GLU A 70 19.11 -4.06 -10.53
CA GLU A 70 20.24 -4.71 -11.22
C GLU A 70 21.25 -3.68 -11.75
N ILE A 71 20.79 -2.57 -12.33
CA ILE A 71 21.65 -1.49 -12.82
C ILE A 71 22.51 -0.92 -11.70
N LEU A 72 21.91 -0.57 -10.55
CA LEU A 72 22.63 -0.02 -9.41
C LEU A 72 23.55 -1.06 -8.75
N THR A 73 23.13 -2.32 -8.70
CA THR A 73 23.98 -3.45 -8.24
C THR A 73 25.21 -3.59 -9.10
N HIS A 74 25.03 -3.65 -10.41
CA HIS A 74 26.16 -3.72 -11.36
C HIS A 74 27.08 -2.50 -11.21
N ALA A 75 26.51 -1.30 -11.20
CA ALA A 75 27.25 -0.05 -11.08
C ALA A 75 28.04 0.07 -9.76
N ALA A 76 27.61 -0.59 -8.68
CA ALA A 76 28.30 -0.58 -7.39
C ALA A 76 29.76 -1.09 -7.47
N PHE A 77 30.03 -2.06 -8.36
CA PHE A 77 31.37 -2.61 -8.57
C PHE A 77 32.32 -1.65 -9.28
N TYR A 78 31.80 -0.67 -10.01
CA TYR A 78 32.57 0.31 -10.77
C TYR A 78 32.62 1.69 -10.09
N ALA A 79 31.54 2.07 -9.40
CA ALA A 79 31.38 3.39 -8.75
C ALA A 79 31.65 3.38 -7.25
N GLY A 80 31.58 2.21 -6.61
CA GLY A 80 31.80 2.02 -5.17
C GLY A 80 30.51 1.89 -4.36
N TRP A 81 30.53 1.02 -3.36
CA TRP A 81 29.40 0.64 -2.49
C TRP A 81 28.73 1.81 -1.75
N PRO A 82 29.44 2.78 -1.17
CA PRO A 82 28.77 3.88 -0.48
C PRO A 82 27.85 4.71 -1.37
N LYS A 83 28.24 4.89 -2.65
CA LYS A 83 27.42 5.62 -3.63
C LYS A 83 26.20 4.80 -4.03
N ALA A 84 26.37 3.48 -4.18
CA ALA A 84 25.26 2.56 -4.47
C ALA A 84 24.23 2.57 -3.33
N TRP A 85 24.65 2.52 -2.07
CA TRP A 85 23.74 2.61 -0.91
C TRP A 85 22.90 3.90 -0.92
N ALA A 86 23.52 5.05 -1.24
CA ALA A 86 22.80 6.30 -1.36
C ALA A 86 21.77 6.26 -2.51
N ALA A 87 22.16 5.74 -3.69
CA ALA A 87 21.29 5.58 -4.84
C ALA A 87 20.12 4.63 -4.55
N PHE A 88 20.35 3.49 -3.88
CA PHE A 88 19.30 2.54 -3.52
C PHE A 88 18.26 3.12 -2.57
N ARG A 89 18.66 3.94 -1.59
CA ARG A 89 17.69 4.61 -0.70
C ARG A 89 16.71 5.45 -1.50
N MET A 90 17.21 6.26 -2.45
CA MET A 90 16.38 7.12 -3.29
C MET A 90 15.55 6.31 -4.31
N ALA A 91 16.14 5.29 -4.92
CA ALA A 91 15.42 4.41 -5.84
C ALA A 91 14.23 3.71 -5.13
N LYS A 92 14.43 3.23 -3.89
CA LYS A 92 13.35 2.62 -3.10
C LYS A 92 12.17 3.58 -2.90
N GLU A 93 12.41 4.87 -2.69
CA GLU A 93 11.34 5.87 -2.56
C GLU A 93 10.59 6.08 -3.87
N VAL A 94 11.31 6.17 -5.00
CA VAL A 94 10.72 6.40 -6.33
C VAL A 94 9.85 5.23 -6.78
N TRP A 95 10.22 3.98 -6.46
CA TRP A 95 9.44 2.77 -6.80
C TRP A 95 8.57 2.23 -5.65
N ALA A 96 8.36 3.01 -4.58
CA ALA A 96 7.55 2.57 -3.43
C ALA A 96 6.07 2.29 -3.80
N GLU A 97 5.51 3.07 -4.72
CA GLU A 97 4.12 2.86 -5.20
C GLU A 97 3.96 1.55 -5.97
N ASP A 98 4.99 1.13 -6.70
CA ASP A 98 4.97 -0.15 -7.43
C ASP A 98 4.94 -1.32 -6.45
N ASP A 99 5.65 -1.22 -5.32
CA ASP A 99 5.61 -2.23 -4.24
C ASP A 99 4.22 -2.37 -3.63
N ALA A 100 3.52 -1.26 -3.44
CA ALA A 100 2.16 -1.27 -2.91
C ALA A 100 1.18 -1.87 -3.92
N ALA A 101 1.32 -1.53 -5.21
CA ALA A 101 0.50 -2.09 -6.28
C ALA A 101 0.74 -3.61 -6.44
N ASP A 102 1.99 -4.05 -6.41
CA ASP A 102 2.38 -5.47 -6.47
C ASP A 102 1.83 -6.25 -5.26
N ALA A 103 1.92 -5.68 -4.05
CA ALA A 103 1.39 -6.30 -2.83
C ALA A 103 -0.14 -6.44 -2.90
N LYS A 104 -0.85 -5.42 -3.40
CA LYS A 104 -2.29 -5.46 -3.63
C LYS A 104 -2.67 -6.52 -4.66
N ALA A 105 -1.96 -6.56 -5.79
CA ALA A 105 -2.20 -7.55 -6.84
C ALA A 105 -1.94 -8.98 -6.35
N LYS A 106 -0.87 -9.19 -5.58
CA LYS A 106 -0.58 -10.47 -4.96
C LYS A 106 -1.71 -10.90 -4.02
N HIS A 107 -2.17 -10.02 -3.15
CA HIS A 107 -3.27 -10.29 -2.24
C HIS A 107 -4.57 -10.61 -3.00
N GLN A 108 -4.88 -9.88 -4.10
CA GLN A 108 -6.03 -10.19 -4.96
C GLN A 108 -5.94 -11.61 -5.54
N ASN A 109 -4.76 -12.08 -5.91
CA ASN A 109 -4.56 -13.41 -6.47
C ASN A 109 -4.68 -14.54 -5.43
N GLU A 110 -4.66 -14.24 -4.14
CA GLU A 110 -4.84 -15.21 -3.05
C GLU A 110 -6.34 -15.55 -2.81
N MET A 111 -7.26 -14.79 -3.39
CA MET A 111 -8.71 -14.98 -3.18
C MET A 111 -9.51 -14.87 -4.48
N VAL A 112 -10.72 -15.46 -4.46
CA VAL A 112 -11.68 -15.44 -5.60
C VAL A 112 -12.49 -14.14 -5.62
N PHE A 113 -12.68 -13.49 -4.47
CA PHE A 113 -13.51 -12.30 -4.31
C PHE A 113 -12.71 -11.03 -4.65
N PRO A 114 -13.34 -10.03 -5.31
CA PRO A 114 -12.65 -8.78 -5.60
C PRO A 114 -12.31 -8.02 -4.31
N ILE A 115 -11.17 -7.31 -4.30
CA ILE A 115 -10.82 -6.37 -3.23
C ILE A 115 -11.87 -5.25 -3.13
N GLY A 116 -12.40 -4.82 -4.26
CA GLY A 116 -13.39 -3.74 -4.30
C GLY A 116 -12.77 -2.34 -4.44
N THR A 117 -13.59 -1.35 -4.14
CA THR A 117 -13.22 0.07 -4.16
C THR A 117 -12.76 0.56 -2.79
N PRO A 118 -12.03 1.68 -2.69
CA PRO A 118 -11.76 2.33 -1.42
C PRO A 118 -13.03 2.50 -0.59
N ASN A 119 -12.93 2.22 0.71
CA ASN A 119 -14.08 2.23 1.64
C ASN A 119 -14.32 3.63 2.20
N ASP A 120 -14.52 4.62 1.30
CA ASP A 120 -14.56 6.04 1.63
C ASP A 120 -15.76 6.42 2.51
N ASP A 121 -16.91 5.77 2.33
CA ASP A 121 -18.12 6.03 3.12
C ASP A 121 -17.93 5.72 4.62
N PHE A 122 -17.02 4.81 4.95
CA PHE A 122 -16.73 4.37 6.31
C PHE A 122 -15.35 4.78 6.80
N VAL A 123 -14.60 5.59 6.03
CA VAL A 123 -13.19 5.95 6.34
C VAL A 123 -12.98 6.47 7.77
N LYS A 124 -13.94 7.22 8.32
CA LYS A 124 -13.90 7.76 9.69
C LYS A 124 -13.94 6.68 10.80
N TYR A 125 -14.28 5.46 10.45
CA TYR A 125 -14.36 4.32 11.38
C TYR A 125 -13.19 3.35 11.22
N PHE A 126 -12.18 3.70 10.40
CA PHE A 126 -11.01 2.88 10.15
C PHE A 126 -9.73 3.68 10.40
N ILE A 127 -8.69 3.01 10.85
CA ILE A 127 -7.32 3.50 10.86
C ILE A 127 -6.58 2.77 9.75
N GLY A 128 -6.02 3.51 8.79
CA GLY A 128 -5.40 2.95 7.58
C GLY A 128 -6.38 2.74 6.43
N GLN A 129 -5.91 2.20 5.32
CA GLN A 129 -6.70 2.03 4.11
C GLN A 129 -7.45 0.71 4.12
N SER A 130 -8.74 0.76 3.84
CA SER A 130 -9.59 -0.41 3.61
C SER A 130 -10.36 -0.30 2.29
N TYR A 131 -10.84 -1.43 1.83
CA TYR A 131 -11.62 -1.58 0.59
C TYR A 131 -12.87 -2.39 0.86
N LEU A 132 -13.90 -2.15 0.06
CA LEU A 132 -15.19 -2.83 0.18
C LEU A 132 -15.68 -3.29 -1.18
N ALA A 133 -16.07 -4.57 -1.26
CA ALA A 133 -16.77 -5.14 -2.40
C ALA A 133 -18.10 -5.75 -1.93
N PRO A 134 -19.26 -5.19 -2.33
CA PRO A 134 -20.54 -5.82 -2.08
C PRO A 134 -20.66 -7.07 -2.94
N LEU A 135 -20.95 -8.22 -2.32
CA LEU A 135 -21.16 -9.51 -2.97
C LEU A 135 -22.63 -9.90 -3.02
N SER A 136 -23.38 -9.57 -1.97
CA SER A 136 -24.82 -9.77 -1.88
C SER A 136 -25.45 -8.63 -1.07
N THR A 137 -26.54 -8.07 -1.57
CA THR A 137 -27.26 -6.95 -0.93
C THR A 137 -28.78 -7.16 -0.83
N GLN A 138 -29.27 -8.38 -1.13
CA GLN A 138 -30.69 -8.66 -1.17
C GLN A 138 -31.18 -9.46 0.04
N GLN A 139 -30.93 -10.78 0.08
CA GLN A 139 -31.42 -11.63 1.17
C GLN A 139 -30.56 -11.52 2.43
N VAL A 140 -29.24 -11.55 2.23
CA VAL A 140 -28.23 -11.39 3.29
C VAL A 140 -27.17 -10.45 2.76
N GLY A 141 -26.84 -9.42 3.54
CA GLY A 141 -25.70 -8.55 3.24
C GLY A 141 -24.39 -9.33 3.37
N ILE A 142 -23.62 -9.41 2.28
CA ILE A 142 -22.30 -10.03 2.27
C ILE A 142 -21.35 -9.08 1.56
N TYR A 143 -20.30 -8.70 2.26
CA TYR A 143 -19.29 -7.77 1.77
C TYR A 143 -17.92 -8.38 1.93
N ASN A 144 -17.07 -8.33 0.90
CA ASN A 144 -15.65 -8.59 1.09
C ASN A 144 -15.00 -7.30 1.59
N VAL A 145 -14.51 -7.31 2.83
CA VAL A 145 -13.80 -6.21 3.45
C VAL A 145 -12.31 -6.54 3.43
N THR A 146 -11.54 -5.69 2.76
CA THR A 146 -10.09 -5.85 2.63
C THR A 146 -9.37 -4.73 3.35
N PHE A 147 -8.35 -5.09 4.10
CA PHE A 147 -7.52 -4.21 4.93
C PHE A 147 -6.07 -4.25 4.46
N GLU A 148 -5.45 -3.09 4.24
CA GLU A 148 -4.01 -2.98 4.09
C GLU A 148 -3.27 -3.34 5.38
N PRO A 149 -1.97 -3.69 5.33
CA PRO A 149 -1.18 -3.95 6.53
C PRO A 149 -1.32 -2.85 7.58
N GLY A 150 -1.67 -3.24 8.81
CA GLY A 150 -1.89 -2.32 9.92
C GLY A 150 -3.26 -1.64 9.96
N CYS A 151 -4.09 -1.77 8.93
CA CYS A 151 -5.43 -1.22 8.92
C CYS A 151 -6.38 -2.01 9.83
N ARG A 152 -7.21 -1.31 10.57
CA ARG A 152 -8.22 -1.86 11.47
C ARG A 152 -9.41 -0.95 11.59
N ASN A 153 -10.59 -1.51 11.91
CA ASN A 153 -11.75 -0.70 12.23
C ASN A 153 -11.75 -0.27 13.72
N ASN A 154 -12.61 0.67 14.04
CA ASN A 154 -12.86 1.10 15.40
C ASN A 154 -13.56 -0.02 16.19
N TRP A 155 -13.54 0.09 17.53
CA TRP A 155 -14.45 -0.66 18.36
C TRP A 155 -15.88 -0.39 17.92
N HIS A 156 -16.70 -1.46 17.81
CA HIS A 156 -18.10 -1.33 17.41
C HIS A 156 -18.94 -2.48 17.97
N ILE A 157 -20.26 -2.29 17.89
CA ILE A 157 -21.25 -3.26 18.36
C ILE A 157 -22.32 -3.41 17.30
N HIS A 158 -22.72 -4.65 17.02
CA HIS A 158 -23.91 -4.95 16.24
C HIS A 158 -25.10 -5.11 17.18
N HIS A 159 -26.15 -4.33 17.00
CA HIS A 159 -27.39 -4.40 17.76
C HIS A 159 -28.49 -5.05 16.95
N ALA A 160 -29.38 -5.76 17.61
CA ALA A 160 -30.66 -6.24 17.08
C ALA A 160 -31.62 -6.54 18.21
N LYS A 161 -32.93 -6.47 17.92
CA LYS A 161 -33.97 -6.88 18.87
C LYS A 161 -34.12 -8.39 18.92
N SER A 162 -33.98 -9.07 17.79
CA SER A 162 -33.88 -10.52 17.67
C SER A 162 -33.03 -10.91 16.46
N GLY A 163 -32.36 -12.06 16.47
CA GLY A 163 -31.38 -12.44 15.47
C GLY A 163 -30.18 -11.49 15.45
N GLY A 164 -29.67 -11.14 14.27
CA GLY A 164 -28.59 -10.17 14.10
C GLY A 164 -27.19 -10.66 14.47
N GLY A 165 -26.25 -9.74 14.55
CA GLY A 165 -24.83 -10.01 14.71
C GLY A 165 -24.11 -10.10 13.36
N GLN A 166 -22.88 -10.56 13.38
CA GLN A 166 -22.05 -10.67 12.17
C GLN A 166 -21.28 -11.99 12.16
N ILE A 167 -21.04 -12.52 10.98
CA ILE A 167 -20.11 -13.64 10.79
C ILE A 167 -18.99 -13.16 9.90
N LEU A 168 -17.74 -13.37 10.34
CA LEU A 168 -16.56 -13.17 9.51
C LEU A 168 -16.12 -14.51 8.94
N VAL A 169 -15.91 -14.57 7.63
CA VAL A 169 -15.28 -15.71 6.95
C VAL A 169 -14.00 -15.20 6.32
N CYS A 170 -12.85 -15.61 6.87
CA CYS A 170 -11.55 -15.14 6.41
C CYS A 170 -11.19 -15.78 5.07
N VAL A 171 -10.87 -14.99 4.06
CA VAL A 171 -10.66 -15.46 2.67
C VAL A 171 -9.24 -15.28 2.16
N ALA A 172 -8.45 -14.35 2.72
CA ALA A 172 -7.05 -14.17 2.36
C ALA A 172 -6.25 -13.44 3.43
N GLY A 173 -4.95 -13.68 3.45
CA GLY A 173 -4.00 -12.99 4.31
C GLY A 173 -4.12 -13.34 5.79
N ARG A 174 -3.68 -12.39 6.65
CA ARG A 174 -3.62 -12.56 8.09
C ARG A 174 -4.13 -11.32 8.81
N GLY A 175 -5.03 -11.51 9.78
CA GLY A 175 -5.63 -10.44 10.56
C GLY A 175 -5.87 -10.81 12.01
N TYR A 176 -6.60 -9.97 12.70
CA TYR A 176 -6.96 -10.13 14.10
C TYR A 176 -8.42 -9.76 14.35
N TYR A 177 -9.00 -10.43 15.32
CA TYR A 177 -10.29 -10.10 15.93
C TYR A 177 -10.11 -10.04 17.44
N GLN A 178 -10.77 -9.09 18.10
CA GLN A 178 -10.75 -8.99 19.55
C GLN A 178 -12.10 -8.52 20.10
N GLU A 179 -12.64 -9.25 21.06
CA GLU A 179 -13.72 -8.77 21.90
C GLU A 179 -13.16 -7.92 23.04
N TRP A 180 -13.92 -6.92 23.47
CA TRP A 180 -13.54 -6.07 24.58
C TRP A 180 -13.26 -6.89 25.84
N GLY A 181 -12.10 -6.65 26.46
CA GLY A 181 -11.67 -7.34 27.68
C GLY A 181 -11.15 -8.78 27.48
N LYS A 182 -11.11 -9.28 26.23
CA LYS A 182 -10.55 -10.61 25.93
C LYS A 182 -9.22 -10.52 25.16
N PRO A 183 -8.40 -11.58 25.17
CA PRO A 183 -7.24 -11.68 24.28
C PRO A 183 -7.67 -11.58 22.81
N ALA A 184 -6.81 -10.98 21.96
CA ALA A 184 -7.02 -10.99 20.54
C ALA A 184 -6.77 -12.39 19.94
N GLN A 185 -7.56 -12.74 18.94
CA GLN A 185 -7.44 -13.95 18.14
C GLN A 185 -6.80 -13.60 16.80
N GLU A 186 -5.72 -14.27 16.43
CA GLU A 186 -5.18 -14.22 15.07
C GLU A 186 -6.14 -14.95 14.12
N LEU A 187 -6.36 -14.39 12.94
CA LEU A 187 -7.23 -14.93 11.89
C LEU A 187 -6.44 -15.18 10.61
N ARG A 188 -6.73 -16.30 9.97
CA ARG A 188 -6.15 -16.73 8.70
C ARG A 188 -7.24 -17.18 7.72
N SER A 189 -6.92 -17.30 6.46
CA SER A 189 -7.83 -17.84 5.45
C SER A 189 -8.41 -19.19 5.91
N GLY A 190 -9.75 -19.31 5.85
CA GLY A 190 -10.51 -20.46 6.32
C GLY A 190 -11.09 -20.33 7.73
N ASP A 191 -10.63 -19.36 8.54
CA ASP A 191 -11.19 -19.14 9.86
C ASP A 191 -12.57 -18.48 9.77
N VAL A 192 -13.44 -18.84 10.72
CA VAL A 192 -14.80 -18.30 10.85
C VAL A 192 -15.00 -17.79 12.26
N VAL A 193 -15.44 -16.54 12.37
CA VAL A 193 -15.79 -15.91 13.65
C VAL A 193 -17.27 -15.59 13.67
N ASN A 194 -17.98 -16.09 14.69
CA ASN A 194 -19.39 -15.72 14.94
C ASN A 194 -19.42 -14.64 16.00
N ILE A 195 -19.94 -13.46 15.66
CA ILE A 195 -20.02 -12.29 16.52
C ILE A 195 -21.49 -12.07 16.89
N PRO A 196 -21.90 -12.41 18.12
CA PRO A 196 -23.25 -12.19 18.58
C PRO A 196 -23.59 -10.70 18.70
N VAL A 197 -24.88 -10.37 18.74
CA VAL A 197 -25.36 -9.03 19.08
C VAL A 197 -24.84 -8.59 20.43
N GLY A 198 -24.59 -7.30 20.60
CA GLY A 198 -24.16 -6.67 21.86
C GLY A 198 -22.67 -6.87 22.19
N VAL A 199 -21.92 -7.60 21.39
CA VAL A 199 -20.48 -7.80 21.62
C VAL A 199 -19.70 -6.61 21.09
N LYS A 200 -19.00 -5.88 21.98
CA LYS A 200 -18.05 -4.84 21.59
C LYS A 200 -16.76 -5.49 21.08
N HIS A 201 -16.38 -5.22 19.84
CA HIS A 201 -15.23 -5.86 19.19
C HIS A 201 -14.60 -4.96 18.14
N TRP A 202 -13.44 -5.36 17.67
CA TRP A 202 -12.78 -4.84 16.47
C TRP A 202 -12.14 -5.97 15.67
N HIS A 203 -11.85 -5.73 14.40
CA HIS A 203 -11.05 -6.59 13.54
C HIS A 203 -10.24 -5.77 12.53
N GLY A 204 -9.19 -6.38 11.98
CA GLY A 204 -8.32 -5.72 11.02
C GLY A 204 -7.14 -6.57 10.61
N ALA A 205 -6.29 -6.03 9.75
CA ALA A 205 -5.09 -6.68 9.24
C ALA A 205 -4.00 -6.79 10.31
N ALA A 206 -3.09 -7.75 10.13
CA ALA A 206 -1.82 -7.76 10.85
C ALA A 206 -0.91 -6.60 10.39
N PRO A 207 0.10 -6.19 11.19
CA PRO A 207 0.96 -5.07 10.85
C PRO A 207 1.79 -5.25 9.56
N ASP A 208 1.94 -6.48 9.10
CA ASP A 208 2.81 -6.89 8.00
C ASP A 208 2.11 -7.76 6.95
N SER A 209 0.78 -7.82 6.98
CA SER A 209 -0.01 -8.62 6.04
C SER A 209 -1.29 -7.90 5.63
N TRP A 210 -1.63 -7.97 4.39
CA TRP A 210 -2.98 -7.74 3.92
C TRP A 210 -3.94 -8.75 4.57
N PHE A 211 -5.19 -8.38 4.71
CA PHE A 211 -6.23 -9.26 5.26
C PHE A 211 -7.57 -9.01 4.58
N SER A 212 -8.27 -10.07 4.24
CA SER A 212 -9.63 -9.98 3.71
C SER A 212 -10.54 -11.01 4.39
N HIS A 213 -11.75 -10.57 4.69
CA HIS A 213 -12.81 -11.43 5.16
C HIS A 213 -14.15 -11.05 4.54
N LEU A 214 -15.03 -12.02 4.43
CA LEU A 214 -16.44 -11.75 4.19
C LEU A 214 -17.06 -11.29 5.50
N ALA A 215 -17.70 -10.13 5.48
CA ALA A 215 -18.61 -9.67 6.51
C ALA A 215 -20.02 -10.10 6.11
N VAL A 216 -20.57 -11.07 6.82
CA VAL A 216 -21.93 -11.57 6.61
C VAL A 216 -22.82 -10.95 7.66
N GLU A 217 -23.77 -10.13 7.23
CA GLU A 217 -24.77 -9.53 8.13
C GLU A 217 -25.83 -10.57 8.46
N VAL A 218 -25.87 -11.03 9.72
CA VAL A 218 -26.89 -11.99 10.14
C VAL A 218 -28.25 -11.30 10.18
N PRO A 219 -29.27 -11.84 9.49
CA PRO A 219 -30.61 -11.25 9.48
C PRO A 219 -31.18 -11.12 10.90
N GLY A 220 -31.84 -10.00 11.19
CA GLY A 220 -32.45 -9.73 12.48
C GLY A 220 -33.42 -8.55 12.40
N ASP A 221 -34.20 -8.39 13.48
CA ASP A 221 -35.15 -7.29 13.64
C ASP A 221 -34.47 -6.07 14.26
N GLU A 222 -34.75 -4.88 13.70
CA GLU A 222 -34.22 -3.59 14.21
C GLU A 222 -32.66 -3.62 14.33
N THR A 223 -31.98 -4.11 13.29
CA THR A 223 -30.52 -4.19 13.25
C THR A 223 -29.89 -2.80 13.10
N SER A 224 -28.80 -2.56 13.82
CA SER A 224 -27.98 -1.35 13.69
C SER A 224 -26.54 -1.57 14.13
N ASN A 225 -25.63 -0.72 13.64
CA ASN A 225 -24.23 -0.74 14.01
C ASN A 225 -23.91 0.51 14.84
N GLU A 226 -23.30 0.32 16.00
CA GLU A 226 -22.79 1.39 16.85
C GLU A 226 -21.27 1.45 16.74
N TRP A 227 -20.76 2.54 16.18
CA TRP A 227 -19.34 2.81 16.07
C TRP A 227 -18.86 3.58 17.30
N LEU A 228 -17.80 3.07 17.91
CA LEU A 228 -17.23 3.58 19.15
C LEU A 228 -15.83 4.17 18.92
N GLU A 229 -15.02 4.21 19.97
CA GLU A 229 -13.67 4.76 19.93
C GLU A 229 -12.72 3.98 19.00
N ALA A 230 -11.71 4.67 18.49
CA ALA A 230 -10.66 4.07 17.69
C ALA A 230 -9.85 3.06 18.52
N VAL A 231 -9.39 1.98 17.88
CA VAL A 231 -8.39 1.07 18.45
C VAL A 231 -7.03 1.74 18.34
N ASP A 232 -6.54 2.31 19.44
CA ASP A 232 -5.25 2.99 19.47
C ASP A 232 -4.06 2.05 19.17
N ASN A 233 -2.90 2.65 18.90
CA ASN A 233 -1.71 1.87 18.54
C ASN A 233 -1.23 0.96 19.68
N THR A 234 -1.39 1.36 20.94
CA THR A 234 -0.94 0.55 22.09
C THR A 234 -1.77 -0.72 22.20
N VAL A 235 -3.12 -0.59 22.09
CA VAL A 235 -4.03 -1.74 22.08
C VAL A 235 -3.73 -2.66 20.90
N TYR A 236 -3.56 -2.07 19.71
CA TYR A 236 -3.32 -2.83 18.48
C TYR A 236 -1.98 -3.57 18.52
N LEU A 237 -0.87 -2.92 18.90
CA LEU A 237 0.44 -3.55 18.97
C LEU A 237 0.47 -4.67 20.02
N LYS A 238 -0.15 -4.44 21.18
CA LYS A 238 -0.30 -5.49 22.19
C LYS A 238 -1.11 -6.69 21.66
N ALA A 239 -2.21 -6.43 20.96
CA ALA A 239 -3.05 -7.47 20.37
C ALA A 239 -2.32 -8.30 19.31
N THR A 240 -1.40 -7.68 18.57
CA THR A 240 -0.64 -8.32 17.48
C THR A 240 0.71 -8.88 17.90
N GLY A 241 1.06 -8.83 19.20
CA GLY A 241 2.30 -9.39 19.75
C GLY A 241 3.56 -8.61 19.36
N LYS A 242 3.43 -7.36 18.92
CA LYS A 242 4.57 -6.45 18.73
C LYS A 242 4.75 -5.60 19.98
N GLU A 243 5.96 -5.60 20.52
CA GLU A 243 6.32 -4.71 21.63
C GLU A 243 6.20 -3.23 21.20
N VAL A 244 5.75 -2.39 22.16
CA VAL A 244 5.61 -0.93 22.00
C VAL A 244 6.99 -0.27 22.05
#